data_3a0a359d34ef507c84805689f9f8e375
#
_entry.id   3a0a359d34ef507c84805689f9f8e375
#
_cell.length_a   1.000
_cell.length_b   1.000
_cell.length_c   1.000
_cell.angle_alpha   90.00
_cell.angle_beta   90.00
_cell.angle_gamma   90.00
#
_symmetry.space_group_name_H-M   'P 1'
#
loop_
_entity.id
_entity.type
_entity.pdbx_description
1 polymer ?
#
loop_
_entity_poly.entity_id
_entity_poly.type
_entity_poly.pdbx_seq_one_letter_code
_entity_poly.pdbx_strand_id
1 'polypeptide(L)'
;MVVVGADVHKRSHTFVAVDAVGRKLGEKTVKATTEGHQVALMWARDQFGVELRWGIEDCRNMSARMERDLLGAGQAVVRVPTKLMAQTRKSGRTRGKSDPIDAESVARAVLREPDLPVASHDEVSRECKLLTDRRDVLVAQRTSAINRLRWNVHELDPERGPAPRALKATKHQQALQAWLQTVPGLVAELARAELGDVIRLTSEINALEQRLSQRVREVAPALLQIPGCGDLTAAKLVGETAGVSRFKSEAAFACHAGVAPIPVWSGNTEGQMRLSRSGNRQLNSAIHRIAVTQIRMPDTEGHAYHQRRIANGKTKAAARRCVKRGIARRVYRALLADHHTRTQPHQPTAA
;
A
#
# COMPACT_ATOMS: atom_id res chain seq x y z
N MET A 1 13.66 12.66 -25.92
CA MET A 1 13.20 11.69 -24.92
C MET A 1 11.88 11.11 -25.37
N VAL A 2 11.78 9.79 -25.48
CA VAL A 2 10.55 9.06 -25.80
C VAL A 2 9.98 8.42 -24.54
N VAL A 3 8.67 8.45 -24.39
CA VAL A 3 7.98 7.79 -23.26
C VAL A 3 7.21 6.59 -23.77
N VAL A 4 7.43 5.44 -23.14
CA VAL A 4 6.74 4.18 -23.45
C VAL A 4 5.77 3.88 -22.31
N GLY A 5 4.48 4.00 -22.56
CA GLY A 5 3.44 3.61 -21.61
C GLY A 5 3.06 2.15 -21.75
N ALA A 6 2.77 1.47 -20.65
CA ALA A 6 2.36 0.09 -20.64
C ALA A 6 0.97 -0.09 -20.02
N ASP A 7 0.12 -0.81 -20.73
CA ASP A 7 -1.08 -1.43 -20.19
C ASP A 7 -0.78 -2.90 -19.86
N VAL A 8 -1.02 -3.29 -18.61
CA VAL A 8 -0.48 -4.51 -18.03
C VAL A 8 -1.60 -5.52 -17.74
N HIS A 9 -1.56 -6.66 -18.43
CA HIS A 9 -2.49 -7.77 -18.25
C HIS A 9 -1.80 -9.07 -17.83
N LYS A 10 -2.57 -10.07 -17.42
CA LYS A 10 -2.03 -11.36 -16.93
C LYS A 10 -1.26 -12.17 -18.00
N ARG A 11 -1.65 -12.07 -19.27
CA ARG A 11 -1.11 -12.88 -20.37
C ARG A 11 -0.28 -12.08 -21.38
N SER A 12 -0.57 -10.80 -21.51
CA SER A 12 0.07 -9.90 -22.45
C SER A 12 0.24 -8.51 -21.86
N HIS A 13 1.19 -7.76 -22.38
CA HIS A 13 1.35 -6.33 -22.10
C HIS A 13 1.34 -5.59 -23.41
N THR A 14 0.61 -4.48 -23.46
CA THR A 14 0.56 -3.57 -24.61
C THR A 14 1.35 -2.30 -24.29
N PHE A 15 2.29 -1.98 -25.15
CA PHE A 15 3.14 -0.79 -25.03
C PHE A 15 2.80 0.20 -26.13
N VAL A 16 2.80 1.48 -25.78
CA VAL A 16 2.67 2.59 -26.75
C VAL A 16 3.78 3.59 -26.47
N ALA A 17 4.57 3.88 -27.49
CA ALA A 17 5.59 4.92 -27.46
C ALA A 17 4.99 6.26 -27.95
N VAL A 18 5.35 7.34 -27.23
CA VAL A 18 4.96 8.70 -27.61
C VAL A 18 6.20 9.62 -27.60
N ASP A 19 6.18 10.64 -28.46
CA ASP A 19 7.18 11.71 -28.48
C ASP A 19 6.97 12.72 -27.34
N ALA A 20 7.84 13.73 -27.28
CA ALA A 20 7.81 14.76 -26.24
C ALA A 20 6.53 15.62 -26.25
N VAL A 21 5.77 15.64 -27.34
CA VAL A 21 4.47 16.36 -27.45
C VAL A 21 3.27 15.42 -27.31
N GLY A 22 3.51 14.14 -27.01
CA GLY A 22 2.47 13.14 -26.77
C GLY A 22 1.86 12.54 -28.04
N ARG A 23 2.53 12.67 -29.21
CA ARG A 23 2.14 12.01 -30.47
C ARG A 23 2.59 10.55 -30.41
N LYS A 24 1.69 9.63 -30.76
CA LYS A 24 1.99 8.21 -30.86
C LYS A 24 3.02 7.94 -31.96
N LEU A 25 4.09 7.23 -31.62
CA LEU A 25 5.16 6.82 -32.51
C LEU A 25 5.03 5.35 -32.93
N GLY A 26 4.53 4.50 -32.06
CA GLY A 26 4.35 3.08 -32.33
C GLY A 26 3.68 2.35 -31.18
N GLU A 27 3.32 1.10 -31.44
CA GLU A 27 2.77 0.18 -30.45
C GLU A 27 3.34 -1.21 -30.60
N LYS A 28 3.38 -1.96 -29.49
CA LYS A 28 3.84 -3.35 -29.45
C LYS A 28 3.09 -4.10 -28.37
N THR A 29 2.52 -5.25 -28.71
CA THR A 29 1.98 -6.20 -27.72
C THR A 29 2.89 -7.40 -27.62
N VAL A 30 3.21 -7.82 -26.37
CA VAL A 30 4.07 -8.95 -26.08
C VAL A 30 3.44 -9.85 -25.03
N LYS A 31 3.95 -11.09 -24.89
CA LYS A 31 3.57 -11.95 -23.77
C LYS A 31 4.05 -11.38 -22.43
N ALA A 32 3.31 -11.61 -21.35
CA ALA A 32 3.66 -11.17 -19.99
C ALA A 32 4.73 -12.09 -19.36
N THR A 33 5.86 -12.26 -20.07
CA THR A 33 7.04 -13.08 -19.68
C THR A 33 8.30 -12.24 -19.76
N THR A 34 9.38 -12.69 -19.13
CA THR A 34 10.68 -12.01 -19.18
C THR A 34 11.18 -11.86 -20.61
N GLU A 35 11.02 -12.89 -21.46
CA GLU A 35 11.36 -12.85 -22.89
C GLU A 35 10.50 -11.83 -23.63
N GLY A 36 9.20 -11.75 -23.29
CA GLY A 36 8.32 -10.72 -23.87
C GLY A 36 8.74 -9.31 -23.47
N HIS A 37 9.18 -9.10 -22.23
CA HIS A 37 9.70 -7.80 -21.79
C HIS A 37 10.99 -7.42 -22.51
N GLN A 38 11.88 -8.40 -22.76
CA GLN A 38 13.08 -8.18 -23.57
C GLN A 38 12.74 -7.80 -25.01
N VAL A 39 11.76 -8.48 -25.63
CA VAL A 39 11.27 -8.12 -26.98
C VAL A 39 10.73 -6.70 -27.02
N ALA A 40 9.96 -6.27 -26.00
CA ALA A 40 9.46 -4.90 -25.92
C ALA A 40 10.60 -3.89 -25.76
N LEU A 41 11.60 -4.20 -24.94
CA LEU A 41 12.76 -3.36 -24.71
C LEU A 41 13.60 -3.20 -25.98
N MET A 42 13.89 -4.30 -26.71
CA MET A 42 14.61 -4.28 -27.98
C MET A 42 13.84 -3.45 -29.00
N TRP A 43 12.53 -3.72 -29.20
CA TRP A 43 11.68 -2.93 -30.09
C TRP A 43 11.76 -1.43 -29.80
N ALA A 44 11.69 -1.04 -28.50
CA ALA A 44 11.71 0.37 -28.14
C ALA A 44 13.09 1.00 -28.41
N ARG A 45 14.19 0.28 -28.13
CA ARG A 45 15.56 0.77 -28.37
C ARG A 45 15.88 0.87 -29.84
N ASP A 46 15.49 -0.12 -30.64
CA ASP A 46 15.77 -0.16 -32.08
C ASP A 46 15.03 0.96 -32.83
N GLN A 47 13.80 1.26 -32.41
CA GLN A 47 12.97 2.25 -33.12
C GLN A 47 13.14 3.67 -32.59
N PHE A 48 13.42 3.84 -31.28
CA PHE A 48 13.35 5.16 -30.64
C PHE A 48 14.64 5.54 -29.90
N GLY A 49 15.66 4.70 -29.92
CA GLY A 49 16.94 4.94 -29.26
C GLY A 49 16.94 4.57 -27.78
N VAL A 50 18.02 4.94 -27.08
CA VAL A 50 18.28 4.51 -25.70
C VAL A 50 17.70 5.43 -24.63
N GLU A 51 17.36 6.68 -24.98
CA GLU A 51 16.77 7.64 -24.03
C GLU A 51 15.27 7.40 -23.85
N LEU A 52 14.95 6.33 -23.15
CA LEU A 52 13.57 5.90 -22.91
C LEU A 52 13.17 6.13 -21.45
N ARG A 53 11.92 6.52 -21.26
CA ARG A 53 11.24 6.51 -19.96
C ARG A 53 10.00 5.64 -20.04
N TRP A 54 9.87 4.67 -19.14
CA TRP A 54 8.76 3.72 -19.14
C TRP A 54 7.72 4.14 -18.10
N GLY A 55 6.47 4.26 -18.53
CA GLY A 55 5.32 4.48 -17.65
C GLY A 55 4.56 3.18 -17.42
N ILE A 56 4.26 2.86 -16.17
CA ILE A 56 3.42 1.72 -15.81
C ILE A 56 2.32 2.17 -14.86
N GLU A 57 1.12 1.59 -14.97
CA GLU A 57 0.09 1.82 -13.98
C GLU A 57 0.52 1.25 -12.62
N ASP A 58 0.27 1.99 -11.52
CA ASP A 58 0.64 1.57 -10.15
C ASP A 58 -0.25 0.42 -9.64
N CYS A 59 -0.24 -0.70 -10.37
CA CYS A 59 -0.92 -1.95 -10.04
C CYS A 59 0.07 -3.04 -9.62
N ARG A 60 0.90 -2.76 -8.67
CA ARG A 60 2.10 -3.49 -8.18
C ARG A 60 2.13 -5.01 -8.31
N ASN A 61 0.98 -5.68 -8.34
CA ASN A 61 0.92 -7.13 -8.43
C ASN A 61 1.12 -7.63 -9.87
N MET A 62 0.43 -7.04 -10.85
CA MET A 62 0.52 -7.45 -12.24
C MET A 62 1.78 -6.93 -12.94
N SER A 63 2.20 -5.71 -12.61
CA SER A 63 3.38 -5.06 -13.21
C SER A 63 4.71 -5.47 -12.58
N ALA A 64 4.71 -6.16 -11.44
CA ALA A 64 5.92 -6.39 -10.63
C ALA A 64 7.05 -7.13 -11.35
N ARG A 65 6.73 -8.10 -12.23
CA ARG A 65 7.74 -8.80 -13.04
C ARG A 65 8.32 -7.86 -14.10
N MET A 66 7.46 -7.20 -14.87
CA MET A 66 7.87 -6.26 -15.91
C MET A 66 8.72 -5.11 -15.33
N GLU A 67 8.29 -4.53 -14.20
CA GLU A 67 9.05 -3.49 -13.51
C GLU A 67 10.46 -3.97 -13.15
N ARG A 68 10.60 -5.16 -12.58
CA ARG A 68 11.92 -5.73 -12.24
C ARG A 68 12.79 -5.94 -13.47
N ASP A 69 12.20 -6.47 -14.54
CA ASP A 69 12.94 -6.77 -15.78
C ASP A 69 13.44 -5.46 -16.44
N LEU A 70 12.60 -4.42 -16.47
CA LEU A 70 12.97 -3.10 -16.99
C LEU A 70 14.02 -2.41 -16.11
N LEU A 71 13.85 -2.41 -14.79
CA LEU A 71 14.84 -1.85 -13.85
C LEU A 71 16.16 -2.61 -13.91
N GLY A 72 16.13 -3.95 -14.01
CA GLY A 72 17.31 -4.78 -14.18
C GLY A 72 18.05 -4.50 -15.49
N ALA A 73 17.35 -4.06 -16.53
CA ALA A 73 17.89 -3.60 -17.79
C ALA A 73 18.32 -2.12 -17.79
N GLY A 74 18.36 -1.47 -16.62
CA GLY A 74 18.79 -0.07 -16.45
C GLY A 74 17.79 0.96 -16.96
N GLN A 75 16.51 0.61 -17.12
CA GLN A 75 15.49 1.54 -17.61
C GLN A 75 14.89 2.41 -16.50
N ALA A 76 14.61 3.67 -16.82
CA ALA A 76 13.86 4.56 -15.94
C ALA A 76 12.37 4.22 -16.02
N VAL A 77 11.81 3.68 -14.93
CA VAL A 77 10.40 3.28 -14.82
C VAL A 77 9.65 4.24 -13.90
N VAL A 78 8.52 4.77 -14.36
CA VAL A 78 7.65 5.70 -13.63
C VAL A 78 6.33 5.01 -13.32
N ARG A 79 5.92 5.01 -12.06
CA ARG A 79 4.61 4.51 -11.64
C ARG A 79 3.55 5.59 -11.74
N VAL A 80 2.55 5.35 -12.59
CA VAL A 80 1.45 6.28 -12.84
C VAL A 80 0.25 5.90 -11.96
N PRO A 81 -0.23 6.79 -11.08
CA PRO A 81 -1.45 6.53 -10.31
C PRO A 81 -2.65 6.32 -11.23
N THR A 82 -3.46 5.30 -10.96
CA THR A 82 -4.66 4.94 -11.71
C THR A 82 -5.59 6.13 -11.98
N LYS A 83 -5.73 7.03 -11.00
CA LYS A 83 -6.55 8.23 -11.16
C LYS A 83 -6.02 9.17 -12.23
N LEU A 84 -4.70 9.34 -12.31
CA LEU A 84 -4.05 10.21 -13.27
C LEU A 84 -4.19 9.63 -14.68
N MET A 85 -3.96 8.33 -14.85
CA MET A 85 -4.21 7.62 -16.11
C MET A 85 -5.67 7.81 -16.57
N ALA A 86 -6.64 7.60 -15.67
CA ALA A 86 -8.05 7.78 -15.98
C ALA A 86 -8.42 9.23 -16.38
N GLN A 87 -7.79 10.23 -15.75
CA GLN A 87 -7.95 11.64 -16.13
C GLN A 87 -7.38 11.92 -17.52
N THR A 88 -6.19 11.41 -17.81
CA THR A 88 -5.52 11.57 -19.11
C THR A 88 -6.33 10.91 -20.23
N ARG A 89 -6.88 9.70 -19.98
CA ARG A 89 -7.78 9.03 -20.92
C ARG A 89 -9.03 9.87 -21.23
N LYS A 90 -9.64 10.49 -20.23
CA LYS A 90 -10.83 11.33 -20.41
C LYS A 90 -10.56 12.60 -21.23
N SER A 91 -9.35 13.14 -21.18
CA SER A 91 -8.94 14.32 -21.95
C SER A 91 -8.49 13.99 -23.38
N GLY A 92 -8.38 12.71 -23.73
CA GLY A 92 -8.02 12.27 -25.07
C GLY A 92 -9.14 12.50 -26.09
N ARG A 93 -8.77 12.77 -27.35
CA ARG A 93 -9.74 12.90 -28.47
C ARG A 93 -10.42 11.57 -28.81
N THR A 94 -9.69 10.46 -28.68
CA THR A 94 -10.19 9.11 -28.94
C THR A 94 -11.02 8.65 -27.76
N ARG A 95 -12.32 8.49 -27.99
CA ARG A 95 -13.24 7.94 -26.98
C ARG A 95 -13.24 6.42 -27.09
N GLY A 96 -13.21 5.74 -25.95
CA GLY A 96 -13.26 4.28 -25.89
C GLY A 96 -12.32 3.71 -24.83
N LYS A 97 -12.27 2.39 -24.79
CA LYS A 97 -11.36 1.62 -23.93
C LYS A 97 -10.77 0.50 -24.77
N SER A 98 -9.44 0.51 -24.88
CA SER A 98 -8.64 -0.59 -25.45
C SER A 98 -7.26 -0.52 -24.85
N ASP A 99 -6.54 -1.64 -24.86
CA ASP A 99 -5.19 -1.75 -24.29
C ASP A 99 -4.23 -0.67 -24.87
N PRO A 100 -4.22 -0.37 -26.21
CA PRO A 100 -3.40 0.72 -26.74
C PRO A 100 -3.80 2.11 -26.23
N ILE A 101 -5.11 2.39 -26.06
CA ILE A 101 -5.58 3.67 -25.51
C ILE A 101 -5.16 3.84 -24.05
N ASP A 102 -5.22 2.77 -23.26
CA ASP A 102 -4.82 2.78 -21.86
C ASP A 102 -3.29 2.93 -21.75
N ALA A 103 -2.50 2.21 -22.55
CA ALA A 103 -1.04 2.36 -22.62
C ALA A 103 -0.62 3.77 -23.05
N GLU A 104 -1.26 4.35 -24.06
CA GLU A 104 -1.01 5.72 -24.51
C GLU A 104 -1.37 6.74 -23.43
N SER A 105 -2.45 6.51 -22.70
CA SER A 105 -2.86 7.36 -21.57
C SER A 105 -1.84 7.34 -20.44
N VAL A 106 -1.22 6.18 -20.18
CA VAL A 106 -0.10 6.06 -19.23
C VAL A 106 1.10 6.85 -19.70
N ALA A 107 1.51 6.73 -20.99
CA ALA A 107 2.64 7.48 -21.54
C ALA A 107 2.42 9.00 -21.47
N ARG A 108 1.24 9.47 -21.86
CA ARG A 108 0.87 10.89 -21.79
C ARG A 108 0.81 11.42 -20.35
N ALA A 109 0.40 10.57 -19.38
CA ALA A 109 0.41 10.94 -17.97
C ALA A 109 1.83 11.17 -17.46
N VAL A 110 2.80 10.38 -17.90
CA VAL A 110 4.23 10.59 -17.57
C VAL A 110 4.77 11.88 -18.13
N LEU A 111 4.39 12.25 -19.34
CA LEU A 111 4.77 13.53 -19.96
C LEU A 111 4.16 14.74 -19.22
N ARG A 112 2.89 14.64 -18.86
CA ARG A 112 2.16 15.70 -18.17
C ARG A 112 2.65 15.97 -16.76
N GLU A 113 3.13 14.93 -16.06
CA GLU A 113 3.53 14.99 -14.68
C GLU A 113 5.01 14.53 -14.53
N PRO A 114 5.97 15.41 -14.87
CA PRO A 114 7.40 15.05 -14.89
C PRO A 114 7.95 14.69 -13.51
N ASP A 115 7.26 15.10 -12.45
CA ASP A 115 7.61 14.89 -11.05
C ASP A 115 7.12 13.55 -10.47
N LEU A 116 6.54 12.67 -11.29
CA LEU A 116 6.15 11.34 -10.82
C LEU A 116 7.36 10.54 -10.34
N PRO A 117 7.21 9.78 -9.26
CA PRO A 117 8.32 9.02 -8.69
C PRO A 117 8.85 7.96 -9.68
N VAL A 118 10.16 7.93 -9.86
CA VAL A 118 10.85 6.84 -10.57
C VAL A 118 10.88 5.63 -9.64
N ALA A 119 10.52 4.48 -10.16
CA ALA A 119 10.57 3.21 -9.42
C ALA A 119 12.02 2.84 -9.10
N SER A 120 12.22 2.24 -7.95
CA SER A 120 13.48 1.65 -7.53
C SER A 120 13.24 0.27 -6.94
N HIS A 121 14.24 -0.60 -7.02
CA HIS A 121 14.20 -1.86 -6.27
C HIS A 121 14.37 -1.55 -4.77
N ASP A 122 13.36 -1.89 -4.01
CA ASP A 122 13.44 -1.91 -2.55
C ASP A 122 12.87 -3.26 -2.07
N GLU A 123 13.76 -4.24 -1.95
CA GLU A 123 13.41 -5.60 -1.52
C GLU A 123 12.78 -5.60 -0.13
N VAL A 124 13.24 -4.73 0.76
CA VAL A 124 12.70 -4.58 2.11
C VAL A 124 11.23 -4.18 2.07
N SER A 125 10.90 -3.16 1.29
CA SER A 125 9.51 -2.72 1.12
C SER A 125 8.66 -3.81 0.45
N ARG A 126 9.23 -4.54 -0.51
CA ARG A 126 8.53 -5.63 -1.18
C ARG A 126 8.24 -6.78 -0.21
N GLU A 127 9.21 -7.18 0.60
CA GLU A 127 9.03 -8.24 1.61
C GLU A 127 7.94 -7.84 2.61
N CYS A 128 8.06 -6.65 3.22
CA CYS A 128 7.05 -6.13 4.15
C CYS A 128 5.66 -6.08 3.52
N LYS A 129 5.56 -5.67 2.26
CA LYS A 129 4.29 -5.62 1.52
C LYS A 129 3.67 -7.00 1.36
N LEU A 130 4.43 -7.99 0.88
CA LEU A 130 3.94 -9.35 0.65
C LEU A 130 3.49 -10.01 1.95
N LEU A 131 4.25 -9.87 3.03
CA LEU A 131 3.92 -10.43 4.34
C LEU A 131 2.68 -9.76 4.96
N THR A 132 2.56 -8.43 4.86
CA THR A 132 1.38 -7.71 5.38
C THR A 132 0.13 -8.03 4.57
N ASP A 133 0.22 -8.15 3.24
CA ASP A 133 -0.91 -8.52 2.39
C ASP A 133 -1.36 -9.95 2.69
N ARG A 134 -0.43 -10.91 2.82
CA ARG A 134 -0.78 -12.30 3.21
C ARG A 134 -1.46 -12.34 4.57
N ARG A 135 -0.92 -11.61 5.56
CA ARG A 135 -1.52 -11.51 6.88
C ARG A 135 -2.95 -10.95 6.81
N ASP A 136 -3.18 -9.89 6.03
CA ASP A 136 -4.52 -9.28 5.90
C ASP A 136 -5.54 -10.25 5.28
N VAL A 137 -5.12 -11.05 4.30
CA VAL A 137 -5.94 -12.14 3.73
C VAL A 137 -6.30 -13.18 4.79
N LEU A 138 -5.33 -13.66 5.57
CA LEU A 138 -5.58 -14.64 6.64
C LEU A 138 -6.52 -14.10 7.73
N VAL A 139 -6.37 -12.82 8.09
CA VAL A 139 -7.26 -12.15 9.05
C VAL A 139 -8.70 -12.07 8.51
N ALA A 140 -8.89 -11.79 7.23
CA ALA A 140 -10.21 -11.79 6.62
C ALA A 140 -10.82 -13.20 6.61
N GLN A 141 -10.05 -14.22 6.23
CA GLN A 141 -10.49 -15.63 6.26
C GLN A 141 -10.87 -16.06 7.68
N ARG A 142 -10.03 -15.76 8.68
CA ARG A 142 -10.34 -16.05 10.09
C ARG A 142 -11.61 -15.35 10.56
N THR A 143 -11.82 -14.11 10.17
CA THR A 143 -13.05 -13.38 10.53
C THR A 143 -14.28 -14.06 9.93
N SER A 144 -14.21 -14.50 8.68
CA SER A 144 -15.29 -15.24 8.03
C SER A 144 -15.57 -16.59 8.73
N ALA A 145 -14.52 -17.36 9.07
CA ALA A 145 -14.65 -18.61 9.80
C ALA A 145 -15.28 -18.39 11.21
N ILE A 146 -14.85 -17.36 11.93
CA ILE A 146 -15.44 -17.01 13.24
C ILE A 146 -16.94 -16.66 13.10
N ASN A 147 -17.34 -15.98 12.05
CA ASN A 147 -18.74 -15.62 11.86
C ASN A 147 -19.60 -16.87 11.59
N ARG A 148 -19.14 -17.80 10.72
CA ARG A 148 -19.83 -19.08 10.48
C ARG A 148 -19.87 -19.93 11.75
N LEU A 149 -18.76 -20.06 12.47
CA LEU A 149 -18.69 -20.74 13.75
C LEU A 149 -19.73 -20.21 14.75
N ARG A 150 -19.87 -18.90 14.85
CA ARG A 150 -20.85 -18.29 15.75
C ARG A 150 -22.27 -18.62 15.40
N TRP A 151 -22.61 -18.72 14.11
CA TRP A 151 -23.93 -19.15 13.67
C TRP A 151 -24.20 -20.60 14.04
N ASN A 152 -23.26 -21.49 13.79
CA ASN A 152 -23.39 -22.90 14.16
C ASN A 152 -23.50 -23.09 15.67
N VAL A 153 -22.69 -22.37 16.45
CA VAL A 153 -22.77 -22.43 17.92
C VAL A 153 -24.10 -21.87 18.43
N HIS A 154 -24.59 -20.77 17.84
CA HIS A 154 -25.90 -20.20 18.22
C HIS A 154 -27.06 -21.16 17.93
N GLU A 155 -27.01 -21.90 16.86
CA GLU A 155 -28.02 -22.95 16.53
C GLU A 155 -27.99 -24.07 17.54
N LEU A 156 -26.82 -24.48 18.03
CA LEU A 156 -26.65 -25.55 19.04
C LEU A 156 -27.00 -25.09 20.45
N ASP A 157 -26.51 -23.90 20.84
CA ASP A 157 -26.72 -23.30 22.17
C ASP A 157 -26.42 -21.79 22.11
N PRO A 158 -27.43 -20.92 22.11
CA PRO A 158 -27.26 -19.47 22.07
C PRO A 158 -26.40 -18.88 23.19
N GLU A 159 -26.36 -19.52 24.36
CA GLU A 159 -25.60 -19.01 25.52
C GLU A 159 -24.10 -19.34 25.43
N ARG A 160 -23.73 -20.28 24.58
CA ARG A 160 -22.33 -20.70 24.37
C ARG A 160 -21.58 -19.86 23.33
N GLY A 161 -22.21 -18.86 22.76
CA GLY A 161 -21.60 -18.00 21.76
C GLY A 161 -20.31 -17.33 22.27
N PRO A 162 -19.15 -17.48 21.56
CA PRO A 162 -17.90 -16.90 22.03
C PRO A 162 -17.98 -15.37 22.04
N ALA A 163 -17.52 -14.75 23.13
CA ALA A 163 -17.46 -13.29 23.25
C ALA A 163 -16.58 -12.67 22.14
N PRO A 164 -16.82 -11.40 21.78
CA PRO A 164 -16.00 -10.70 20.78
C PRO A 164 -14.50 -10.81 21.12
N ARG A 165 -13.70 -11.27 20.15
CA ARG A 165 -12.25 -11.45 20.25
C ARG A 165 -11.77 -12.61 21.16
N ALA A 166 -12.64 -13.32 21.86
CA ALA A 166 -12.25 -14.43 22.75
C ALA A 166 -11.43 -15.49 22.02
N LEU A 167 -11.84 -15.88 20.80
CA LEU A 167 -11.16 -16.91 20.01
C LEU A 167 -9.76 -16.56 19.51
N LYS A 168 -9.20 -15.42 19.92
CA LYS A 168 -7.77 -15.14 19.75
C LYS A 168 -6.89 -15.86 20.79
N ALA A 169 -7.46 -16.18 21.95
CA ALA A 169 -6.74 -16.83 23.04
C ALA A 169 -7.00 -18.35 23.02
N THR A 170 -5.95 -19.13 23.13
CA THR A 170 -5.95 -20.61 23.13
C THR A 170 -6.92 -21.17 24.16
N LYS A 171 -6.98 -20.59 25.37
CA LYS A 171 -7.89 -21.00 26.44
C LYS A 171 -9.36 -21.07 25.96
N HIS A 172 -9.83 -20.06 25.23
CA HIS A 172 -11.21 -20.04 24.76
C HIS A 172 -11.44 -20.97 23.57
N GLN A 173 -10.42 -21.18 22.73
CA GLN A 173 -10.45 -22.16 21.66
C GLN A 173 -10.60 -23.57 22.23
N GLN A 174 -9.79 -23.94 23.22
CA GLN A 174 -9.83 -25.25 23.89
C GLN A 174 -11.14 -25.50 24.63
N ALA A 175 -11.64 -24.50 25.36
CA ALA A 175 -12.92 -24.63 26.05
C ALA A 175 -14.09 -24.88 25.09
N LEU A 176 -14.13 -24.14 23.96
CA LEU A 176 -15.15 -24.34 22.94
C LEU A 176 -15.00 -25.70 22.23
N GLN A 177 -13.75 -26.11 21.97
CA GLN A 177 -13.45 -27.40 21.36
C GLN A 177 -13.92 -28.56 22.24
N ALA A 178 -13.62 -28.53 23.55
CA ALA A 178 -14.04 -29.55 24.49
C ALA A 178 -15.57 -29.68 24.55
N TRP A 179 -16.28 -28.56 24.59
CA TRP A 179 -17.76 -28.59 24.56
C TRP A 179 -18.29 -29.16 23.25
N LEU A 180 -17.79 -28.69 22.08
CA LEU A 180 -18.26 -29.17 20.79
C LEU A 180 -18.03 -30.68 20.58
N GLN A 181 -17.06 -31.30 21.27
CA GLN A 181 -16.85 -32.74 21.24
C GLN A 181 -17.97 -33.54 21.93
N THR A 182 -18.68 -32.92 22.88
CA THR A 182 -19.80 -33.57 23.59
C THR A 182 -21.12 -33.43 22.86
N VAL A 183 -21.22 -32.58 21.83
CA VAL A 183 -22.42 -32.30 21.09
C VAL A 183 -22.48 -33.15 19.81
N PRO A 184 -23.49 -34.01 19.61
CA PRO A 184 -23.64 -34.79 18.39
C PRO A 184 -24.29 -33.99 17.25
N GLY A 185 -24.24 -34.54 16.06
CA GLY A 185 -24.98 -34.06 14.88
C GLY A 185 -24.13 -33.20 13.93
N LEU A 186 -24.70 -32.98 12.73
CA LEU A 186 -24.01 -32.35 11.61
C LEU A 186 -23.60 -30.89 11.92
N VAL A 187 -24.46 -30.13 12.58
CA VAL A 187 -24.14 -28.72 12.93
C VAL A 187 -22.92 -28.64 13.85
N ALA A 188 -22.82 -29.57 14.83
CA ALA A 188 -21.66 -29.65 15.72
C ALA A 188 -20.40 -30.10 14.95
N GLU A 189 -20.50 -30.96 13.96
CA GLU A 189 -19.40 -31.34 13.08
C GLU A 189 -18.90 -30.15 12.28
N LEU A 190 -19.80 -29.38 11.66
CA LEU A 190 -19.45 -28.16 10.93
C LEU A 190 -18.83 -27.10 11.85
N ALA A 191 -19.36 -26.94 13.07
CA ALA A 191 -18.78 -26.04 14.07
C ALA A 191 -17.35 -26.45 14.46
N ARG A 192 -17.07 -27.75 14.62
CA ARG A 192 -15.70 -28.26 14.86
C ARG A 192 -14.75 -27.97 13.71
N ALA A 193 -15.21 -28.13 12.46
CA ALA A 193 -14.41 -27.80 11.28
C ALA A 193 -14.05 -26.30 11.22
N GLU A 194 -15.04 -25.42 11.42
CA GLU A 194 -14.81 -23.96 11.46
C GLU A 194 -13.88 -23.56 12.62
N LEU A 195 -14.00 -24.19 13.80
CA LEU A 195 -13.10 -23.95 14.91
C LEU A 195 -11.67 -24.38 14.57
N GLY A 196 -11.50 -25.52 13.90
CA GLY A 196 -10.20 -25.99 13.38
C GLY A 196 -9.56 -24.95 12.45
N ASP A 197 -10.33 -24.39 11.54
CA ASP A 197 -9.86 -23.30 10.67
C ASP A 197 -9.47 -22.04 11.46
N VAL A 198 -10.24 -21.65 12.45
CA VAL A 198 -9.92 -20.50 13.32
C VAL A 198 -8.59 -20.71 14.06
N ILE A 199 -8.35 -21.92 14.60
CA ILE A 199 -7.12 -22.27 15.30
C ILE A 199 -5.92 -22.22 14.35
N ARG A 200 -6.01 -22.88 13.21
CA ARG A 200 -4.97 -22.92 12.17
C ARG A 200 -4.63 -21.50 11.67
N LEU A 201 -5.65 -20.74 11.28
CA LEU A 201 -5.45 -19.35 10.80
C LEU A 201 -4.88 -18.44 11.86
N THR A 202 -5.22 -18.64 13.15
CA THR A 202 -4.64 -17.86 14.25
C THR A 202 -3.14 -18.15 14.39
N SER A 203 -2.73 -19.42 14.30
CA SER A 203 -1.32 -19.82 14.34
C SER A 203 -0.53 -19.22 13.18
N GLU A 204 -1.05 -19.32 11.94
CA GLU A 204 -0.40 -18.74 10.75
C GLU A 204 -0.27 -17.21 10.85
N ILE A 205 -1.30 -16.51 11.34
CA ILE A 205 -1.26 -15.06 11.55
C ILE A 205 -0.19 -14.68 12.57
N ASN A 206 -0.12 -15.40 13.72
CA ASN A 206 0.86 -15.12 14.76
C ASN A 206 2.29 -15.32 14.24
N ALA A 207 2.56 -16.37 13.47
CA ALA A 207 3.86 -16.61 12.86
C ALA A 207 4.27 -15.48 11.91
N LEU A 208 3.34 -15.00 11.07
CA LEU A 208 3.60 -13.84 10.19
C LEU A 208 3.83 -12.55 10.99
N GLU A 209 3.08 -12.32 12.06
CA GLU A 209 3.25 -11.16 12.92
C GLU A 209 4.61 -11.16 13.63
N GLN A 210 5.09 -12.32 14.09
CA GLN A 210 6.44 -12.46 14.65
C GLN A 210 7.52 -12.16 13.61
N ARG A 211 7.41 -12.73 12.42
CA ARG A 211 8.34 -12.46 11.31
C ARG A 211 8.37 -10.99 10.94
N LEU A 212 7.20 -10.34 10.82
CA LEU A 212 7.09 -8.91 10.54
C LEU A 212 7.70 -8.05 11.65
N SER A 213 7.46 -8.43 12.93
CA SER A 213 8.02 -7.73 14.08
C SER A 213 9.54 -7.77 14.09
N GLN A 214 10.13 -8.96 13.90
CA GLN A 214 11.59 -9.09 13.79
C GLN A 214 12.12 -8.24 12.64
N ARG A 215 11.54 -8.38 11.46
CA ARG A 215 12.01 -7.67 10.26
C ARG A 215 11.98 -6.16 10.42
N VAL A 216 10.90 -5.61 10.97
CA VAL A 216 10.74 -4.16 11.15
C VAL A 216 11.75 -3.59 12.15
N ARG A 217 12.08 -4.33 13.21
CA ARG A 217 13.10 -3.90 14.17
C ARG A 217 14.49 -3.79 13.54
N GLU A 218 14.79 -4.63 12.55
CA GLU A 218 16.02 -4.57 11.78
C GLU A 218 16.06 -3.42 10.78
N VAL A 219 14.94 -3.19 10.07
CA VAL A 219 14.93 -2.33 8.88
C VAL A 219 14.32 -0.94 9.07
N ALA A 220 13.54 -0.76 10.14
CA ALA A 220 12.78 0.47 10.37
C ALA A 220 12.68 0.85 11.87
N PRO A 221 13.80 0.84 12.65
CA PRO A 221 13.78 1.14 14.07
C PRO A 221 13.31 2.58 14.36
N ALA A 222 13.59 3.55 13.51
CA ALA A 222 13.15 4.93 13.69
C ALA A 222 11.62 5.09 13.61
N LEU A 223 10.93 4.27 12.78
CA LEU A 223 9.47 4.25 12.76
C LEU A 223 8.88 3.79 14.09
N LEU A 224 9.51 2.83 14.77
CA LEU A 224 9.04 2.29 16.04
C LEU A 224 9.15 3.30 17.19
N GLN A 225 9.97 4.34 17.05
CA GLN A 225 10.05 5.44 18.02
C GLN A 225 8.85 6.40 17.93
N ILE A 226 8.02 6.29 16.91
CA ILE A 226 6.82 7.13 16.77
C ILE A 226 5.73 6.58 17.70
N PRO A 227 5.27 7.31 18.73
CA PRO A 227 4.19 6.85 19.60
C PRO A 227 2.98 6.39 18.81
N GLY A 228 2.48 5.19 19.10
CA GLY A 228 1.35 4.57 18.39
C GLY A 228 1.70 3.88 17.07
N CYS A 229 2.98 3.82 16.70
CA CYS A 229 3.47 3.04 15.57
C CYS A 229 4.03 1.70 16.05
N GLY A 230 3.19 0.68 16.19
CA GLY A 230 3.66 -0.67 16.48
C GLY A 230 4.16 -1.41 15.23
N ASP A 231 4.76 -2.58 15.44
CA ASP A 231 5.46 -3.39 14.42
C ASP A 231 4.64 -3.57 13.12
N LEU A 232 3.37 -3.97 13.22
CA LEU A 232 2.51 -4.19 12.06
C LEU A 232 2.19 -2.89 11.30
N THR A 233 2.09 -1.77 12.02
CA THR A 233 1.86 -0.47 11.40
C THR A 233 3.11 0.00 10.68
N ALA A 234 4.28 -0.17 11.28
CA ALA A 234 5.56 0.13 10.69
C ALA A 234 5.83 -0.74 9.44
N ALA A 235 5.59 -2.06 9.52
CA ALA A 235 5.70 -2.95 8.36
C ALA A 235 4.80 -2.50 7.20
N LYS A 236 3.57 -2.08 7.51
CA LYS A 236 2.64 -1.57 6.50
C LYS A 236 3.12 -0.24 5.91
N LEU A 237 3.68 0.66 6.72
CA LEU A 237 4.27 1.92 6.25
C LEU A 237 5.44 1.65 5.30
N VAL A 238 6.38 0.77 5.68
CA VAL A 238 7.51 0.38 4.83
C VAL A 238 7.02 -0.22 3.51
N GLY A 239 6.16 -1.23 3.58
CA GLY A 239 5.67 -1.95 2.39
C GLY A 239 4.89 -1.07 1.42
N GLU A 240 4.03 -0.18 1.94
CA GLU A 240 3.20 0.69 1.10
C GLU A 240 3.98 1.90 0.56
N THR A 241 5.07 2.31 1.21
CA THR A 241 5.94 3.37 0.73
C THR A 241 6.72 2.94 -0.52
N ALA A 242 7.13 1.67 -0.62
CA ALA A 242 7.85 1.12 -1.77
C ALA A 242 9.09 1.94 -2.16
N GLY A 243 9.96 2.17 -1.17
CA GLY A 243 11.14 3.00 -1.28
C GLY A 243 10.86 4.48 -0.99
N VAL A 244 11.43 4.99 0.10
CA VAL A 244 11.22 6.39 0.52
C VAL A 244 11.99 7.38 -0.37
N SER A 245 13.13 6.98 -0.92
CA SER A 245 13.98 7.79 -1.78
C SER A 245 13.31 8.26 -3.07
N ARG A 246 12.25 7.57 -3.50
CA ARG A 246 11.45 7.97 -4.67
C ARG A 246 10.65 9.26 -4.48
N PHE A 247 10.50 9.75 -3.25
CA PHE A 247 9.76 10.97 -2.97
C PHE A 247 10.71 12.15 -2.81
N LYS A 248 10.57 13.17 -3.64
CA LYS A 248 11.37 14.38 -3.61
C LYS A 248 11.20 15.23 -2.34
N SER A 249 10.11 15.02 -1.60
CA SER A 249 9.81 15.81 -0.38
C SER A 249 8.75 15.13 0.51
N GLU A 250 8.66 15.59 1.76
CA GLU A 250 7.58 15.22 2.69
C GLU A 250 6.19 15.62 2.18
N ALA A 251 6.10 16.64 1.35
CA ALA A 251 4.85 17.06 0.72
C ALA A 251 4.41 16.05 -0.35
N ALA A 252 5.34 15.59 -1.20
CA ALA A 252 5.09 14.54 -2.18
C ALA A 252 4.66 13.23 -1.52
N PHE A 253 5.33 12.83 -0.42
CA PHE A 253 4.92 11.66 0.37
C PHE A 253 3.51 11.82 0.96
N ALA A 254 3.17 13.01 1.50
CA ALA A 254 1.84 13.26 2.06
C ALA A 254 0.74 13.25 0.99
N CYS A 255 1.03 13.72 -0.23
CA CYS A 255 0.12 13.61 -1.37
C CYS A 255 -0.10 12.13 -1.74
N HIS A 256 0.97 11.35 -1.82
CA HIS A 256 0.89 9.91 -2.07
C HIS A 256 0.11 9.18 -0.98
N ALA A 257 0.28 9.55 0.28
CA ALA A 257 -0.47 9.01 1.42
C ALA A 257 -1.93 9.51 1.50
N GLY A 258 -2.35 10.43 0.64
CA GLY A 258 -3.70 11.02 0.65
C GLY A 258 -4.01 11.82 1.92
N VAL A 259 -3.00 12.43 2.55
CA VAL A 259 -3.13 13.25 3.76
C VAL A 259 -2.71 14.72 3.55
N ALA A 260 -2.31 15.07 2.34
CA ALA A 260 -2.02 16.45 1.99
C ALA A 260 -3.31 17.26 1.88
N PRO A 261 -3.34 18.50 2.38
CA PRO A 261 -4.43 19.42 2.10
C PRO A 261 -4.38 19.85 0.64
N ILE A 262 -5.54 19.92 -0.01
CA ILE A 262 -5.69 20.42 -1.39
C ILE A 262 -6.41 21.75 -1.31
N PRO A 263 -5.89 22.84 -1.92
CA PRO A 263 -6.61 24.09 -2.03
C PRO A 263 -7.88 23.88 -2.89
N VAL A 264 -9.01 24.30 -2.37
CA VAL A 264 -10.29 24.30 -3.09
C VAL A 264 -11.00 25.60 -2.73
N TRP A 265 -10.59 26.66 -3.39
CA TRP A 265 -11.16 27.97 -3.15
C TRP A 265 -11.25 28.78 -4.47
N SER A 266 -12.18 29.72 -4.48
CA SER A 266 -12.30 30.74 -5.51
C SER A 266 -12.86 32.00 -4.83
N GLY A 267 -12.36 33.18 -5.14
CA GLY A 267 -12.85 34.43 -4.59
C GLY A 267 -13.09 34.38 -3.06
N ASN A 268 -14.35 34.52 -2.65
CA ASN A 268 -14.74 34.62 -1.25
C ASN A 268 -14.43 33.39 -0.37
N THR A 269 -13.94 32.29 -0.95
CA THR A 269 -13.60 31.06 -0.22
C THR A 269 -12.08 30.85 -0.06
N GLU A 270 -11.30 31.91 -0.22
CA GLU A 270 -9.85 31.86 -0.15
C GLU A 270 -9.35 31.18 1.14
N GLY A 271 -8.34 30.30 1.00
CA GLY A 271 -7.77 29.51 2.10
C GLY A 271 -8.52 28.24 2.46
N GLN A 272 -9.66 27.93 1.81
CA GLN A 272 -10.30 26.64 2.03
C GLN A 272 -9.47 25.48 1.51
N MET A 273 -9.29 24.48 2.39
CA MET A 273 -8.56 23.25 2.08
C MET A 273 -9.47 22.04 2.20
N ARG A 274 -9.36 21.13 1.24
CA ARG A 274 -10.02 19.82 1.29
C ARG A 274 -9.01 18.69 1.33
N LEU A 275 -9.46 17.52 1.75
CA LEU A 275 -8.68 16.30 1.60
C LEU A 275 -8.76 15.79 0.16
N SER A 276 -7.63 15.34 -0.36
CA SER A 276 -7.63 14.47 -1.51
C SER A 276 -8.35 13.16 -1.18
N ARG A 277 -9.25 12.72 -2.06
CA ARG A 277 -9.81 11.36 -2.04
C ARG A 277 -8.93 10.38 -2.84
N SER A 278 -7.78 10.83 -3.32
CA SER A 278 -6.76 10.03 -4.00
C SER A 278 -5.64 9.65 -3.02
N GLY A 279 -4.69 8.84 -3.49
CA GLY A 279 -3.55 8.38 -2.72
C GLY A 279 -3.69 6.94 -2.23
N ASN A 280 -2.60 6.43 -1.67
CA ASN A 280 -2.55 5.06 -1.17
C ASN A 280 -3.40 4.91 0.10
N ARG A 281 -4.52 4.17 -0.03
CA ARG A 281 -5.49 3.96 1.06
C ARG A 281 -4.89 3.20 2.25
N GLN A 282 -3.99 2.26 2.00
CA GLN A 282 -3.37 1.45 3.05
C GLN A 282 -2.39 2.29 3.86
N LEU A 283 -1.59 3.12 3.18
CA LEU A 283 -0.70 4.08 3.84
C LEU A 283 -1.50 5.11 4.66
N ASN A 284 -2.59 5.62 4.09
CA ASN A 284 -3.53 6.50 4.79
C ASN A 284 -4.11 5.86 6.05
N SER A 285 -4.50 4.58 5.96
CA SER A 285 -5.04 3.81 7.09
C SER A 285 -4.00 3.59 8.18
N ALA A 286 -2.74 3.31 7.83
CA ALA A 286 -1.65 3.17 8.79
C ALA A 286 -1.40 4.49 9.54
N ILE A 287 -1.28 5.62 8.81
CA ILE A 287 -1.14 6.95 9.40
C ILE A 287 -2.35 7.31 10.27
N HIS A 288 -3.56 6.96 9.85
CA HIS A 288 -4.78 7.19 10.62
C HIS A 288 -4.78 6.43 11.95
N ARG A 289 -4.28 5.20 11.95
CA ARG A 289 -4.19 4.36 13.14
C ARG A 289 -3.25 4.99 14.18
N ILE A 290 -2.08 5.46 13.76
CA ILE A 290 -1.14 6.21 14.62
C ILE A 290 -1.83 7.47 15.16
N ALA A 291 -2.51 8.24 14.30
CA ALA A 291 -3.19 9.47 14.72
C ALA A 291 -4.26 9.21 15.80
N VAL A 292 -5.11 8.19 15.61
CA VAL A 292 -6.15 7.84 16.59
C VAL A 292 -5.53 7.36 17.91
N THR A 293 -4.42 6.62 17.86
CA THR A 293 -3.71 6.18 19.06
C THR A 293 -3.14 7.38 19.80
N GLN A 294 -2.39 8.28 19.14
CA GLN A 294 -1.81 9.45 19.78
C GLN A 294 -2.89 10.40 20.36
N ILE A 295 -4.00 10.60 19.65
CA ILE A 295 -5.11 11.45 20.16
C ILE A 295 -5.67 10.91 21.48
N ARG A 296 -5.59 9.60 21.71
CA ARG A 296 -6.06 8.94 22.95
C ARG A 296 -5.00 8.87 24.05
N MET A 297 -3.74 9.13 23.73
CA MET A 297 -2.62 9.09 24.67
C MET A 297 -2.31 10.52 25.16
N PRO A 298 -2.65 10.90 26.41
CA PRO A 298 -2.54 12.28 26.89
C PRO A 298 -1.13 12.88 26.77
N ASP A 299 -0.08 12.07 26.96
CA ASP A 299 1.31 12.51 27.03
C ASP A 299 1.98 12.62 25.65
N THR A 300 1.20 12.57 24.57
CA THR A 300 1.75 12.67 23.21
C THR A 300 1.57 14.05 22.61
N GLU A 301 2.54 14.46 21.77
CA GLU A 301 2.40 15.69 20.98
C GLU A 301 1.13 15.67 20.09
N GLY A 302 0.74 14.48 19.59
CA GLY A 302 -0.48 14.32 18.80
C GLY A 302 -1.74 14.66 19.58
N HIS A 303 -1.81 14.28 20.86
CA HIS A 303 -2.89 14.66 21.76
C HIS A 303 -2.92 16.19 21.98
N ALA A 304 -1.82 16.75 22.44
CA ALA A 304 -1.70 18.18 22.71
C ALA A 304 -2.02 19.01 21.45
N TYR A 305 -1.50 18.60 20.30
CA TYR A 305 -1.79 19.27 19.04
C TYR A 305 -3.26 19.18 18.64
N HIS A 306 -3.90 18.01 18.83
CA HIS A 306 -5.33 17.82 18.56
C HIS A 306 -6.20 18.73 19.42
N GLN A 307 -5.95 18.81 20.73
CA GLN A 307 -6.67 19.67 21.66
C GLN A 307 -6.52 21.15 21.29
N ARG A 308 -5.29 21.59 21.03
CA ARG A 308 -5.01 22.97 20.59
C ARG A 308 -5.76 23.33 19.31
N ARG A 309 -5.88 22.39 18.33
CA ARG A 309 -6.62 22.67 17.08
C ARG A 309 -8.13 22.74 17.30
N ILE A 310 -8.67 22.01 18.27
CA ILE A 310 -10.08 22.12 18.67
C ILE A 310 -10.31 23.46 19.38
N ALA A 311 -9.44 23.84 20.33
CA ALA A 311 -9.53 25.14 21.00
C ALA A 311 -9.49 26.32 20.01
N ASN A 312 -8.75 26.16 18.89
CA ASN A 312 -8.70 27.13 17.79
C ASN A 312 -9.90 26.99 16.81
N GLY A 313 -11.04 26.45 17.23
CA GLY A 313 -12.28 26.40 16.48
C GLY A 313 -12.39 25.30 15.41
N LYS A 314 -11.45 24.35 15.33
CA LYS A 314 -11.59 23.24 14.36
C LYS A 314 -12.49 22.14 14.92
N THR A 315 -13.30 21.54 14.04
CA THR A 315 -14.05 20.34 14.40
C THR A 315 -13.07 19.19 14.74
N LYS A 316 -13.50 18.24 15.59
CA LYS A 316 -12.72 17.03 15.95
C LYS A 316 -12.18 16.30 14.72
N ALA A 317 -12.98 16.20 13.66
CA ALA A 317 -12.58 15.59 12.40
C ALA A 317 -11.49 16.39 11.66
N ALA A 318 -11.60 17.72 11.65
CA ALA A 318 -10.59 18.60 11.04
C ALA A 318 -9.29 18.60 11.84
N ALA A 319 -9.35 18.66 13.18
CA ALA A 319 -8.20 18.55 14.07
C ALA A 319 -7.45 17.22 13.86
N ARG A 320 -8.16 16.10 13.78
CA ARG A 320 -7.57 14.78 13.47
C ARG A 320 -6.85 14.76 12.10
N ARG A 321 -7.38 15.44 11.08
CA ARG A 321 -6.71 15.58 9.79
C ARG A 321 -5.37 16.33 9.91
N CYS A 322 -5.33 17.37 10.73
CA CYS A 322 -4.08 18.09 11.00
C CYS A 322 -3.05 17.17 11.68
N VAL A 323 -3.46 16.37 12.68
CA VAL A 323 -2.58 15.37 13.32
C VAL A 323 -2.05 14.38 12.29
N LYS A 324 -2.90 13.83 11.41
CA LYS A 324 -2.46 12.91 10.34
C LYS A 324 -1.39 13.53 9.45
N ARG A 325 -1.52 14.81 9.09
CA ARG A 325 -0.51 15.51 8.28
C ARG A 325 0.84 15.64 9.01
N GLY A 326 0.80 15.95 10.32
CA GLY A 326 1.99 15.97 11.17
C GLY A 326 2.66 14.60 11.27
N ILE A 327 1.88 13.54 11.46
CA ILE A 327 2.38 12.16 11.51
C ILE A 327 3.00 11.75 10.18
N ALA A 328 2.39 12.09 9.03
CA ALA A 328 2.97 11.79 7.73
C ALA A 328 4.38 12.39 7.55
N ARG A 329 4.60 13.61 8.07
CA ARG A 329 5.92 14.26 8.11
C ARG A 329 6.91 13.46 8.96
N ARG A 330 6.51 13.03 10.15
CA ARG A 330 7.37 12.23 11.06
C ARG A 330 7.70 10.88 10.45
N VAL A 331 6.71 10.21 9.87
CA VAL A 331 6.87 8.92 9.17
C VAL A 331 7.86 9.06 8.01
N TYR A 332 7.71 10.09 7.19
CA TYR A 332 8.63 10.33 6.07
C TYR A 332 10.09 10.50 6.55
N ARG A 333 10.31 11.32 7.59
CA ARG A 333 11.64 11.55 8.16
C ARG A 333 12.22 10.29 8.79
N ALA A 334 11.41 9.51 9.51
CA ALA A 334 11.84 8.23 10.08
C ALA A 334 12.23 7.23 8.98
N LEU A 335 11.41 7.09 7.92
CA LEU A 335 11.73 6.24 6.78
C LEU A 335 13.02 6.65 6.07
N LEU A 336 13.28 7.97 5.95
CA LEU A 336 14.56 8.47 5.39
C LEU A 336 15.74 8.11 6.27
N ALA A 337 15.62 8.29 7.58
CA ALA A 337 16.67 7.93 8.54
C ALA A 337 16.99 6.44 8.47
N ASP A 338 15.96 5.58 8.52
CA ASP A 338 16.11 4.14 8.39
C ASP A 338 16.73 3.73 7.04
N HIS A 339 16.34 4.42 5.95
CA HIS A 339 16.91 4.18 4.62
C HIS A 339 18.40 4.54 4.57
N HIS A 340 18.78 5.71 5.08
CA HIS A 340 20.18 6.14 5.12
C HIS A 340 21.03 5.18 5.93
N THR A 341 20.58 4.75 7.11
CA THR A 341 21.30 3.78 7.95
C THR A 341 21.55 2.46 7.21
N ARG A 342 20.58 1.98 6.43
CA ARG A 342 20.74 0.73 5.65
C ARG A 342 21.64 0.87 4.43
N THR A 343 21.73 2.05 3.86
CA THR A 343 22.48 2.29 2.61
C THR A 343 23.87 2.84 2.84
N GLN A 344 24.22 3.30 4.04
CA GLN A 344 25.59 3.66 4.40
C GLN A 344 26.42 2.38 4.51
N PRO A 345 27.56 2.30 3.80
CA PRO A 345 28.49 1.20 4.02
C PRO A 345 28.94 1.22 5.49
N HIS A 346 28.90 0.05 6.14
CA HIS A 346 29.51 -0.13 7.47
C HIS A 346 30.98 0.32 7.34
N GLN A 347 31.33 1.48 7.89
CA GLN A 347 32.72 1.77 8.21
C GLN A 347 33.10 0.81 9.33
N PRO A 348 34.06 -0.11 9.12
CA PRO A 348 34.57 -0.92 10.21
C PRO A 348 35.14 0.05 11.26
N THR A 349 34.60 0.01 12.46
CA THR A 349 35.19 0.66 13.61
C THR A 349 36.64 0.15 13.70
N ALA A 350 37.60 1.05 13.42
CA ALA A 350 38.99 0.77 13.68
C ALA A 350 39.14 0.49 15.19
N ALA A 351 39.52 -0.76 15.50
CA ALA A 351 39.86 -1.20 16.83
C ALA A 351 41.23 -0.64 17.24
#